data_753ef98e65d5d2aa0575b449d2d4acfc
#
_entry.id   753ef98e65d5d2aa0575b449d2d4acfc
#
_cell.length_a   1.000
_cell.length_b   1.000
_cell.length_c   1.000
_cell.angle_alpha   90.00
_cell.angle_beta   90.00
_cell.angle_gamma   90.00
#
_symmetry.space_group_name_H-M   'P 1'
#
loop_
_entity.id
_entity.type
_entity.pdbx_description
1 polymer ?
#
loop_
_entity_poly.entity_id
_entity_poly.type
_entity_poly.pdbx_seq_one_letter_code
_entity_poly.pdbx_strand_id
1 'polypeptide(L)'
;MVSSTAKEVFIQGITRDGKTFRPSDWAERLAGVMSQFRPGGVRPGSHLSYSPWCLPTSVGGVKCVVVHPDLRAAEPMAWEFCMNFAKDNELQFFEAWAKPEALAE
;
A
#
# COMPACT_ATOMS: atom_id res chain seq x y z
N MET A 1 -8.36 19.92 -3.93
CA MET A 1 -7.95 19.88 -3.72
C MET A 1 -7.63 19.45 -2.82
N VAL A 2 -7.64 19.40 -2.40
CA VAL A 2 -7.43 19.10 -1.73
C VAL A 2 -6.83 18.06 -1.10
N SER A 3 -6.97 17.23 -1.25
CA SER A 3 -6.29 16.05 -0.85
C SER A 3 -4.82 16.14 -0.97
N SER A 4 -4.36 17.20 -1.44
CA SER A 4 -2.93 17.38 -1.59
C SER A 4 -2.20 17.36 -0.25
N THR A 5 -2.93 17.40 0.86
CA THR A 5 -2.30 17.34 2.16
C THR A 5 -2.12 15.91 2.65
N ALA A 6 -2.56 14.92 1.89
CA ALA A 6 -2.46 13.53 2.31
C ALA A 6 -1.33 12.83 1.57
N LYS A 7 -0.59 12.01 2.27
CA LYS A 7 0.51 11.27 1.68
C LYS A 7 0.20 9.79 1.64
N GLU A 8 0.70 9.14 0.61
CA GLU A 8 0.62 7.69 0.53
C GLU A 8 1.79 7.08 1.31
N VAL A 9 1.54 5.91 1.88
CA VAL A 9 2.57 5.18 2.62
C VAL A 9 3.07 4.06 1.73
N PHE A 10 4.39 3.99 1.57
CA PHE A 10 5.03 2.93 0.79
C PHE A 10 5.72 1.99 1.75
N ILE A 11 5.20 0.77 1.87
CA ILE A 11 5.81 -0.27 2.70
C ILE A 11 6.79 -1.01 1.82
N GLN A 12 8.06 -0.99 2.19
CA GLN A 12 9.12 -1.56 1.36
C GLN A 12 9.44 -2.98 1.74
N GLY A 13 9.81 -3.77 0.76
CA GLY A 13 10.22 -5.16 0.98
C GLY A 13 11.65 -5.27 1.44
N ILE A 14 12.04 -4.43 2.38
CA ILE A 14 13.38 -4.43 2.95
C ILE A 14 13.23 -4.29 4.45
N THR A 15 13.87 -5.19 5.19
CA THR A 15 13.81 -5.11 6.64
C THR A 15 14.68 -3.98 7.15
N ARG A 16 14.54 -3.66 8.42
CA ARG A 16 15.31 -2.55 9.00
C ARG A 16 16.81 -2.78 8.95
N ASP A 17 17.23 -4.04 8.94
CA ASP A 17 18.64 -4.35 8.81
C ASP A 17 19.08 -4.51 7.36
N GLY A 18 18.24 -4.12 6.41
CA GLY A 18 18.63 -4.03 5.02
C GLY A 18 18.48 -5.31 4.22
N LYS A 19 17.82 -6.32 4.74
CA LYS A 19 17.66 -7.57 4.03
C LYS A 19 16.36 -7.60 3.24
N THR A 20 16.38 -8.32 2.12
CA THR A 20 15.18 -8.48 1.31
C THR A 20 14.15 -9.30 2.07
N PHE A 21 12.93 -8.77 2.14
CA PHE A 21 11.84 -9.46 2.81
C PHE A 21 11.30 -10.57 1.93
N ARG A 22 10.98 -11.70 2.56
CA ARG A 22 10.48 -12.86 1.84
C ARG A 22 9.16 -13.33 2.44
N PRO A 23 8.32 -14.04 1.67
CA PRO A 23 8.53 -14.51 0.29
C PRO A 23 8.43 -13.36 -0.72
N SER A 24 8.94 -13.57 -1.91
CA SER A 24 9.03 -12.47 -2.88
C SER A 24 7.68 -11.97 -3.35
N ASP A 25 6.61 -12.75 -3.17
CA ASP A 25 5.26 -12.33 -3.56
C ASP A 25 4.48 -11.72 -2.39
N TRP A 26 5.19 -11.27 -1.35
CA TRP A 26 4.52 -10.74 -0.17
C TRP A 26 3.62 -9.55 -0.49
N ALA A 27 4.06 -8.70 -1.42
CA ALA A 27 3.30 -7.49 -1.75
C ALA A 27 1.99 -7.86 -2.42
N GLU A 28 2.04 -8.81 -3.34
CA GLU A 28 0.83 -9.26 -4.02
C GLU A 28 -0.12 -9.97 -3.05
N ARG A 29 0.43 -10.68 -2.09
CA ARG A 29 -0.42 -11.34 -1.09
C ARG A 29 -1.11 -10.33 -0.18
N LEU A 30 -0.37 -9.32 0.27
CA LEU A 30 -0.97 -8.29 1.12
C LEU A 30 -2.03 -7.52 0.34
N ALA A 31 -1.71 -7.11 -0.89
CA ALA A 31 -2.67 -6.39 -1.71
C ALA A 31 -3.90 -7.25 -1.99
N GLY A 32 -3.72 -8.56 -2.14
CA GLY A 32 -4.84 -9.46 -2.34
C GLY A 32 -5.77 -9.51 -1.14
N VAL A 33 -5.20 -9.56 0.06
CA VAL A 33 -6.01 -9.55 1.28
C VAL A 33 -6.78 -8.25 1.38
N MET A 34 -6.18 -7.14 0.98
CA MET A 34 -6.81 -5.84 1.08
C MET A 34 -7.76 -5.53 -0.06
N SER A 35 -7.85 -6.40 -1.06
CA SER A 35 -8.64 -6.10 -2.26
C SER A 35 -10.12 -5.90 -1.98
N GLN A 36 -10.62 -6.41 -0.86
CA GLN A 36 -12.01 -6.24 -0.49
C GLN A 36 -12.31 -4.84 0.04
N PHE A 37 -11.28 -4.09 0.43
CA PHE A 37 -11.47 -2.75 0.99
C PHE A 37 -11.21 -1.73 -0.11
N ARG A 38 -12.25 -1.40 -0.86
CA ARG A 38 -12.11 -0.50 -2.01
C ARG A 38 -13.27 0.47 -2.07
N PRO A 39 -13.07 1.61 -2.77
CA PRO A 39 -14.16 2.57 -2.94
C PRO A 39 -15.36 1.88 -3.57
N GLY A 40 -16.53 2.09 -2.99
CA GLY A 40 -17.74 1.49 -3.52
C GLY A 40 -17.98 0.06 -3.07
N GLY A 41 -17.05 -0.51 -2.31
CA GLY A 41 -17.22 -1.85 -1.75
C GLY A 41 -16.95 -2.96 -2.75
N VAL A 42 -17.20 -4.18 -2.30
CA VAL A 42 -16.96 -5.37 -3.11
C VAL A 42 -18.04 -5.49 -4.17
N ARG A 43 -17.65 -5.83 -5.39
CA ARG A 43 -18.57 -6.00 -6.50
C ARG A 43 -18.24 -7.27 -7.25
N PRO A 44 -19.17 -7.76 -8.07
CA PRO A 44 -18.87 -8.94 -8.88
C PRO A 44 -17.58 -8.72 -9.67
N GLY A 45 -16.69 -9.68 -9.59
CA GLY A 45 -15.42 -9.58 -10.29
C GLY A 45 -14.34 -8.80 -9.58
N SER A 46 -14.65 -8.16 -8.45
CA SER A 46 -13.65 -7.33 -7.78
C SER A 46 -12.47 -8.14 -7.27
N HIS A 47 -12.65 -9.44 -7.07
CA HIS A 47 -11.54 -10.28 -6.64
C HIS A 47 -10.46 -10.42 -7.71
N LEU A 48 -10.73 -9.96 -8.92
CA LEU A 48 -9.78 -10.04 -10.01
C LEU A 48 -8.83 -8.84 -10.05
N SER A 49 -9.01 -7.88 -9.16
CA SER A 49 -8.14 -6.72 -9.16
C SER A 49 -7.88 -6.26 -7.74
N TYR A 50 -6.77 -5.56 -7.58
CA TYR A 50 -6.44 -5.01 -6.26
C TYR A 50 -7.26 -3.75 -6.00
N SER A 51 -7.36 -3.41 -4.71
CA SER A 51 -7.98 -2.15 -4.33
C SER A 51 -7.08 -0.99 -4.74
N PRO A 52 -7.63 0.11 -5.27
CA PRO A 52 -6.80 1.28 -5.53
C PRO A 52 -6.20 1.88 -4.26
N TRP A 53 -6.70 1.47 -3.10
CA TRP A 53 -6.16 1.96 -1.83
C TRP A 53 -4.96 1.15 -1.35
N CYS A 54 -4.66 0.00 -1.99
CA CYS A 54 -3.56 -0.84 -1.55
C CYS A 54 -3.03 -1.63 -2.75
N LEU A 55 -1.95 -1.14 -3.34
CA LEU A 55 -1.43 -1.67 -4.59
C LEU A 55 0.02 -2.11 -4.45
N PRO A 56 0.36 -3.25 -5.07
CA PRO A 56 1.78 -3.62 -5.14
C PRO A 56 2.46 -2.78 -6.21
N THR A 57 3.70 -2.40 -5.95
CA THR A 57 4.46 -1.61 -6.89
C THR A 57 5.94 -1.86 -6.65
N SER A 58 6.78 -1.15 -7.39
CA SER A 58 8.22 -1.20 -7.19
C SER A 58 8.76 0.22 -7.22
N VAL A 59 9.67 0.50 -6.33
CA VAL A 59 10.30 1.82 -6.27
C VAL A 59 11.80 1.57 -6.18
N GLY A 60 12.53 2.05 -7.19
CA GLY A 60 13.98 1.87 -7.22
C GLY A 60 14.40 0.41 -7.22
N GLY A 61 13.61 -0.46 -7.82
CA GLY A 61 13.93 -1.88 -7.85
C GLY A 61 13.49 -2.64 -6.61
N VAL A 62 12.91 -1.97 -5.64
CA VAL A 62 12.46 -2.60 -4.39
C VAL A 62 10.96 -2.78 -4.46
N LYS A 63 10.51 -4.00 -4.18
CA LYS A 63 9.08 -4.28 -4.18
C LYS A 63 8.43 -3.57 -2.99
N CYS A 64 7.30 -2.95 -3.23
CA CYS A 64 6.59 -2.16 -2.22
C CYS A 64 5.09 -2.40 -2.30
N VAL A 65 4.40 -2.02 -1.24
CA VAL A 65 2.94 -1.87 -1.28
C VAL A 65 2.66 -0.42 -0.94
N VAL A 66 1.90 0.23 -1.80
CA VAL A 66 1.51 1.61 -1.56
C VAL A 66 0.10 1.62 -0.98
N VAL A 67 -0.08 2.29 0.15
CA VAL A 67 -1.35 2.35 0.86
C VAL A 67 -1.84 3.78 0.84
N HIS A 68 -3.03 3.97 0.29
CA HIS A 68 -3.60 5.30 0.13
C HIS A 68 -4.23 5.78 1.44
N PRO A 69 -4.08 7.07 1.76
CA PRO A 69 -4.63 7.58 3.03
C PRO A 69 -6.14 7.49 3.12
N ASP A 70 -6.86 7.40 2.01
CA ASP A 70 -8.30 7.24 2.07
C ASP A 70 -8.69 5.91 2.71
N LEU A 71 -7.83 4.90 2.67
CA LEU A 71 -8.10 3.65 3.36
C LEU A 71 -8.23 3.90 4.86
N ARG A 72 -7.38 4.76 5.40
CA ARG A 72 -7.43 5.08 6.82
C ARG A 72 -8.77 5.71 7.21
N ALA A 73 -9.27 6.60 6.35
CA ALA A 73 -10.52 7.26 6.64
C ALA A 73 -11.71 6.33 6.49
N ALA A 74 -11.69 5.47 5.48
CA ALA A 74 -12.82 4.62 5.19
C ALA A 74 -12.82 3.32 6.00
N GLU A 75 -11.64 2.75 6.21
CA GLU A 75 -11.50 1.45 6.88
C GLU A 75 -10.31 1.51 7.82
N PRO A 76 -10.45 2.15 8.97
CA PRO A 76 -9.30 2.33 9.86
C PRO A 76 -8.67 1.02 10.32
N MET A 77 -9.45 -0.04 10.48
CA MET A 77 -8.87 -1.31 10.91
C MET A 77 -8.05 -1.95 9.80
N ALA A 78 -8.47 -1.77 8.54
CA ALA A 78 -7.68 -2.27 7.42
C ALA A 78 -6.37 -1.50 7.30
N TRP A 79 -6.43 -0.19 7.52
CA TRP A 79 -5.22 0.62 7.55
C TRP A 79 -4.27 0.12 8.62
N GLU A 80 -4.80 -0.13 9.82
CA GLU A 80 -3.95 -0.61 10.91
C GLU A 80 -3.37 -1.97 10.60
N PHE A 81 -4.12 -2.82 9.90
CA PHE A 81 -3.59 -4.12 9.52
C PHE A 81 -2.34 -3.95 8.67
N CYS A 82 -2.37 -3.04 7.71
CA CYS A 82 -1.22 -2.80 6.85
C CYS A 82 -0.05 -2.22 7.65
N MET A 83 -0.33 -1.27 8.54
CA MET A 83 0.73 -0.66 9.33
C MET A 83 1.34 -1.67 10.29
N ASN A 84 0.52 -2.53 10.89
CA ASN A 84 1.02 -3.55 11.79
C ASN A 84 1.80 -4.62 11.03
N PHE A 85 1.40 -4.91 9.81
CA PHE A 85 2.16 -5.84 8.98
C PHE A 85 3.59 -5.33 8.80
N ALA A 86 3.74 -4.04 8.49
CA ALA A 86 5.07 -3.47 8.33
C ALA A 86 5.85 -3.50 9.64
N LYS A 87 5.18 -3.17 10.74
CA LYS A 87 5.83 -3.12 12.03
C LYS A 87 6.25 -4.51 12.49
N ASP A 88 5.33 -5.48 12.38
CA ASP A 88 5.59 -6.82 12.88
C ASP A 88 6.69 -7.52 12.10
N ASN A 89 6.86 -7.17 10.84
CA ASN A 89 7.90 -7.76 10.00
C ASN A 89 9.13 -6.86 9.90
N GLU A 90 9.13 -5.78 10.65
CA GLU A 90 10.26 -4.85 10.72
C GLU A 90 10.64 -4.31 9.35
N LEU A 91 9.64 -3.98 8.54
CA LEU A 91 9.87 -3.45 7.22
C LEU A 91 10.07 -1.95 7.25
N GLN A 92 10.91 -1.46 6.35
CA GLN A 92 11.07 -0.02 6.18
C GLN A 92 9.85 0.53 5.45
N PHE A 93 9.54 1.78 5.69
CA PHE A 93 8.46 2.43 4.96
C PHE A 93 8.76 3.92 4.88
N PHE A 94 8.11 4.59 3.93
CA PHE A 94 8.21 6.03 3.80
C PHE A 94 6.89 6.58 3.30
N GLU A 95 6.71 7.88 3.47
CA GLU A 95 5.52 8.56 2.98
C GLU A 95 5.92 9.47 1.84
N ALA A 96 5.06 9.56 0.83
CA ALA A 96 5.30 10.43 -0.30
C ALA A 96 3.98 10.95 -0.82
N TRP A 97 4.01 12.15 -1.39
CA TRP A 97 2.80 12.73 -1.96
C TRP A 97 2.37 11.93 -3.16
N ALA A 98 1.07 11.73 -3.23
CA ALA A 98 0.51 11.12 -4.43
C ALA A 98 0.52 12.17 -5.50
N LYS A 99 0.97 11.79 -6.72
CA LYS A 99 0.96 12.74 -7.65
C LYS A 99 1.58 12.58 -8.81
N PRO A 100 1.70 11.69 -9.27
CA PRO A 100 2.42 11.49 -10.46
C PRO A 100 2.19 12.45 -11.54
N GLU A 101 0.98 12.75 -11.77
CA GLU A 101 0.75 13.61 -12.88
C GLU A 101 1.29 14.99 -12.60
N ALA A 102 1.28 15.38 -11.37
CA ALA A 102 1.81 16.67 -11.04
C ALA A 102 3.28 16.72 -11.32
N LEU A 103 3.92 15.58 -11.17
CA LEU A 103 5.30 15.57 -11.38
C LEU A 103 5.64 15.50 -12.78
N ALA A 104 4.75 15.00 -13.48
CA ALA A 104 5.04 14.84 -14.86
C ALA A 104 5.50 16.10 -15.45
N GLU A 105 5.24 16.98 -14.94
CA GLU A 105 5.70 18.06 -15.50
C GLU A 105 6.68 18.39 -15.57
#